data_c631ae747a10e49e569441f7d18f6ad6
#
_entry.id   c631ae747a10e49e569441f7d18f6ad6
#
_cell.length_a   1.000
_cell.length_b   1.000
_cell.length_c   1.000
_cell.angle_alpha   90.00
_cell.angle_beta   90.00
_cell.angle_gamma   90.00
#
_symmetry.space_group_name_H-M   'P 1'
#
loop_
_entity.id
_entity.type
_entity.pdbx_description
1 polymer ?
#
loop_
_entity_poly.entity_id
_entity_poly.type
_entity_poly.pdbx_seq_one_letter_code
_entity_poly.pdbx_strand_id
1 'polypeptide(L)'
;GSEFHGFLKDEYTTLEETHDRILATSLHTRWRYLTTDVDWDKTFASVRSILLRQFATVHSLALQQTLYAMGSAVLEAHPEIAEIRLSAPNKHHFLVDLQPFGLDNPGEVFYASDRPYGLIEASVVRDDVPEAPEAWLATPGFC
;
A
#
# COMPACT_ATOMS: atom_id res chain seq x y z
N GLY A 1 9.93 6.97 -6.84
CA GLY A 1 10.65 7.36 -5.63
C GLY A 1 9.81 7.10 -4.38
N SER A 2 10.48 6.84 -3.28
CA SER A 2 9.80 6.62 -2.01
C SER A 2 10.58 7.31 -0.90
N GLU A 3 9.83 8.03 -0.08
CA GLU A 3 10.30 8.79 1.07
C GLU A 3 9.43 8.46 2.29
N PHE A 4 9.84 8.89 3.45
CA PHE A 4 9.00 8.91 4.65
C PHE A 4 9.30 10.18 5.44
N HIS A 5 8.53 11.23 5.16
CA HIS A 5 8.69 12.52 5.83
C HIS A 5 7.36 13.29 5.87
N GLY A 6 7.34 14.39 6.62
CA GLY A 6 6.16 15.23 6.76
C GLY A 6 5.03 14.60 7.59
N PHE A 7 5.31 13.54 8.33
CA PHE A 7 4.34 12.93 9.24
C PHE A 7 4.23 13.75 10.54
N LEU A 8 3.09 13.61 11.21
CA LEU A 8 2.88 14.27 12.50
C LEU A 8 3.85 13.70 13.54
N LYS A 9 4.45 14.61 14.32
CA LYS A 9 5.40 14.25 15.38
C LYS A 9 4.89 14.73 16.72
N ASP A 10 5.14 13.93 17.75
CA ASP A 10 4.86 14.24 19.16
C ASP A 10 6.05 13.80 20.05
N GLU A 11 5.89 13.92 21.36
CA GLU A 11 6.92 13.56 22.34
C GLU A 11 7.29 12.05 22.36
N TYR A 12 6.47 11.20 21.74
CA TYR A 12 6.71 9.74 21.65
C TYR A 12 7.24 9.32 20.29
N THR A 13 7.37 10.25 19.36
CA THR A 13 7.85 9.95 18.00
C THR A 13 9.35 9.71 18.00
N THR A 14 9.75 8.47 17.71
CA THR A 14 11.18 8.07 17.62
C THR A 14 11.65 7.88 16.19
N LEU A 15 10.73 7.94 15.21
CA LEU A 15 11.07 7.75 13.80
C LEU A 15 11.74 9.00 13.24
N GLU A 16 12.80 8.77 12.47
CA GLU A 16 13.46 9.81 11.70
C GLU A 16 12.86 9.91 10.29
N GLU A 17 12.92 11.10 9.73
CA GLU A 17 12.54 11.31 8.34
C GLU A 17 13.59 10.72 7.40
N THR A 18 13.15 10.14 6.30
CA THR A 18 14.03 9.67 5.24
C THR A 18 13.53 10.12 3.87
N HIS A 19 14.46 10.59 3.04
CA HIS A 19 14.17 11.06 1.68
C HIS A 19 14.52 10.04 0.60
N ASP A 20 15.02 8.89 0.99
CA ASP A 20 15.28 7.75 0.11
C ASP A 20 15.09 6.45 0.86
N ARG A 21 14.19 5.60 0.38
CA ARG A 21 13.94 4.28 0.96
C ARG A 21 13.42 3.29 -0.06
N ILE A 22 13.61 2.02 0.21
CA ILE A 22 12.93 0.95 -0.50
C ILE A 22 11.52 0.80 0.09
N LEU A 23 10.49 0.94 -0.75
CA LEU A 23 9.10 0.63 -0.41
C LEU A 23 8.76 -0.75 -0.97
N ALA A 24 8.50 -1.71 -0.09
CA ALA A 24 8.17 -3.07 -0.48
C ALA A 24 7.01 -3.62 0.34
N THR A 25 6.15 -4.37 -0.31
CA THR A 25 4.99 -5.01 0.31
C THR A 25 4.59 -6.30 -0.40
N SER A 26 3.71 -7.07 0.25
CA SER A 26 2.88 -8.12 -0.39
C SER A 26 1.44 -7.66 -0.29
N LEU A 27 0.92 -7.09 -1.35
CA LEU A 27 -0.40 -6.50 -1.36
C LEU A 27 -1.49 -7.57 -1.43
N HIS A 28 -2.40 -7.53 -0.46
CA HIS A 28 -3.67 -8.23 -0.52
C HIS A 28 -4.77 -7.21 -0.79
N THR A 29 -5.64 -7.52 -1.77
CA THR A 29 -6.69 -6.58 -2.18
C THR A 29 -7.98 -7.32 -2.44
N ARG A 30 -9.07 -6.73 -1.97
CA ARG A 30 -10.44 -7.19 -2.22
C ARG A 30 -11.31 -6.00 -2.56
N TRP A 31 -12.29 -6.20 -3.41
CA TRP A 31 -13.23 -5.16 -3.77
C TRP A 31 -14.66 -5.70 -3.89
N ARG A 32 -15.62 -4.82 -3.70
CA ARG A 32 -17.02 -5.09 -3.78
C ARG A 32 -17.61 -4.42 -5.02
N TYR A 33 -18.33 -5.18 -5.80
CA TYR A 33 -19.05 -4.68 -6.95
C TYR A 33 -20.43 -4.15 -6.58
N LEU A 34 -20.94 -3.20 -7.36
CA LEU A 34 -22.32 -2.69 -7.30
C LEU A 34 -23.29 -3.57 -8.11
N THR A 35 -22.79 -4.33 -9.06
CA THR A 35 -23.57 -5.15 -9.98
C THR A 35 -22.88 -6.46 -10.26
N THR A 36 -23.62 -7.44 -10.72
CA THR A 36 -23.11 -8.72 -11.22
C THR A 36 -22.95 -8.75 -12.74
N ASP A 37 -23.38 -7.69 -13.44
CA ASP A 37 -23.21 -7.54 -14.88
C ASP A 37 -21.84 -6.91 -15.18
N VAL A 38 -20.81 -7.71 -15.07
CA VAL A 38 -19.41 -7.31 -15.27
C VAL A 38 -18.64 -8.40 -16.01
N ASP A 39 -17.68 -7.99 -16.80
CA ASP A 39 -16.64 -8.87 -17.34
C ASP A 39 -15.56 -9.08 -16.28
N TRP A 40 -15.70 -10.16 -15.51
CA TRP A 40 -14.88 -10.46 -14.34
C TRP A 40 -13.38 -10.51 -14.66
N ASP A 41 -13.01 -11.20 -15.73
CA ASP A 41 -11.61 -11.37 -16.11
C ASP A 41 -10.98 -10.06 -16.56
N LYS A 42 -11.70 -9.28 -17.36
CA LYS A 42 -11.24 -7.98 -17.84
C LYS A 42 -11.11 -6.97 -16.70
N THR A 43 -12.10 -6.92 -15.81
CA THR A 43 -12.07 -6.01 -14.65
C THR A 43 -10.95 -6.40 -13.70
N PHE A 44 -10.76 -7.69 -13.41
CA PHE A 44 -9.66 -8.16 -12.59
C PHE A 44 -8.30 -7.79 -13.17
N ALA A 45 -8.08 -8.04 -14.46
CA ALA A 45 -6.83 -7.69 -15.14
C ALA A 45 -6.56 -6.18 -15.11
N SER A 46 -7.61 -5.37 -15.31
CA SER A 46 -7.53 -3.91 -15.25
C SER A 46 -7.20 -3.42 -13.85
N VAL A 47 -7.92 -3.86 -12.82
CA VAL A 47 -7.67 -3.50 -11.42
C VAL A 47 -6.23 -3.85 -11.03
N ARG A 48 -5.79 -5.08 -11.33
CA ARG A 48 -4.42 -5.50 -11.07
C ARG A 48 -3.39 -4.59 -11.75
N SER A 49 -3.62 -4.23 -12.99
CA SER A 49 -2.73 -3.33 -13.75
C SER A 49 -2.66 -1.93 -13.13
N ILE A 50 -3.81 -1.38 -12.70
CA ILE A 50 -3.89 -0.07 -12.03
C ILE A 50 -3.10 -0.11 -10.72
N LEU A 51 -3.31 -1.11 -9.89
CA LEU A 51 -2.62 -1.24 -8.60
C LEU A 51 -1.10 -1.30 -8.77
N LEU A 52 -0.62 -2.15 -9.68
CA LEU A 52 0.82 -2.26 -9.98
C LEU A 52 1.41 -0.95 -10.52
N ARG A 53 0.71 -0.30 -11.43
CA ARG A 53 1.13 0.99 -12.01
C ARG A 53 1.19 2.07 -10.95
N GLN A 54 0.16 2.22 -10.12
CA GLN A 54 0.12 3.23 -9.06
C GLN A 54 1.26 3.00 -8.05
N PHE A 55 1.47 1.77 -7.62
CA PHE A 55 2.57 1.45 -6.72
C PHE A 55 3.95 1.80 -7.31
N ALA A 56 4.14 1.59 -8.61
CA ALA A 56 5.40 1.85 -9.30
C ALA A 56 5.65 3.33 -9.61
N THR A 57 4.59 4.12 -9.83
CA THR A 57 4.72 5.48 -10.39
C THR A 57 4.43 6.60 -9.38
N VAL A 58 3.63 6.34 -8.35
CA VAL A 58 3.35 7.33 -7.31
C VAL A 58 4.63 7.60 -6.51
N HIS A 59 4.98 8.86 -6.36
CA HIS A 59 6.03 9.27 -5.42
C HIS A 59 5.47 9.15 -4.01
N SER A 60 5.91 8.13 -3.28
CA SER A 60 5.37 7.78 -1.97
C SER A 60 6.05 8.56 -0.85
N LEU A 61 5.29 9.31 -0.09
CA LEU A 61 5.73 9.92 1.18
C LEU A 61 5.40 9.04 2.38
N ALA A 62 4.45 8.13 2.21
CA ALA A 62 4.07 7.11 3.19
C ALA A 62 3.28 6.00 2.51
N LEU A 63 3.33 4.77 3.04
CA LEU A 63 2.56 3.65 2.48
C LEU A 63 1.04 3.94 2.49
N GLN A 64 0.54 4.62 3.51
CA GLN A 64 -0.86 5.04 3.62
C GLN A 64 -1.31 5.90 2.43
N GLN A 65 -0.49 6.88 2.06
CA GLN A 65 -0.75 7.73 0.88
C GLN A 65 -0.78 6.89 -0.40
N THR A 66 0.14 5.95 -0.53
CA THR A 66 0.22 5.07 -1.70
C THR A 66 -1.02 4.19 -1.81
N LEU A 67 -1.48 3.59 -0.71
CA LEU A 67 -2.70 2.77 -0.70
C LEU A 67 -3.95 3.59 -1.06
N TYR A 68 -4.05 4.82 -0.56
CA TYR A 68 -5.14 5.71 -0.92
C TYR A 68 -5.14 6.04 -2.43
N ALA A 69 -3.97 6.39 -2.98
CA ALA A 69 -3.84 6.66 -4.41
C ALA A 69 -4.20 5.42 -5.27
N MET A 70 -3.78 4.23 -4.84
CA MET A 70 -4.09 2.97 -5.51
C MET A 70 -5.60 2.69 -5.51
N GLY A 71 -6.25 2.80 -4.34
CA GLY A 71 -7.69 2.56 -4.21
C GLY A 71 -8.52 3.58 -4.97
N SER A 72 -8.16 4.87 -4.88
CA SER A 72 -8.85 5.94 -5.60
C SER A 72 -8.77 5.75 -7.11
N ALA A 73 -7.61 5.40 -7.65
CA ALA A 73 -7.43 5.15 -9.08
C ALA A 73 -8.26 3.96 -9.58
N VAL A 74 -8.44 2.92 -8.76
CA VAL A 74 -9.33 1.80 -9.09
C VAL A 74 -10.77 2.25 -9.14
N LEU A 75 -11.26 2.96 -8.13
CA LEU A 75 -12.64 3.45 -8.09
C LEU A 75 -12.93 4.45 -9.21
N GLU A 76 -11.96 5.30 -9.57
CA GLU A 76 -12.11 6.24 -10.68
C GLU A 76 -12.27 5.51 -12.03
N ALA A 77 -11.46 4.46 -12.26
CA ALA A 77 -11.48 3.71 -13.51
C ALA A 77 -12.65 2.71 -13.63
N HIS A 78 -13.22 2.28 -12.51
CA HIS A 78 -14.21 1.21 -12.42
C HIS A 78 -15.47 1.67 -11.65
N PRO A 79 -16.42 2.37 -12.30
CA PRO A 79 -17.64 2.84 -11.65
C PRO A 79 -18.51 1.70 -11.09
N GLU A 80 -18.34 0.49 -11.58
CA GLU A 80 -19.02 -0.72 -11.08
C GLU A 80 -18.46 -1.23 -9.74
N ILE A 81 -17.32 -0.69 -9.25
CA ILE A 81 -16.74 -1.04 -7.96
C ILE A 81 -17.15 0.00 -6.91
N ALA A 82 -17.75 -0.47 -5.82
CA ALA A 82 -18.23 0.35 -4.72
C ALA A 82 -17.15 0.68 -3.69
N GLU A 83 -16.33 -0.31 -3.37
CA GLU A 83 -15.36 -0.27 -2.28
C GLU A 83 -14.19 -1.18 -2.61
N ILE A 84 -12.99 -0.73 -2.27
CA ILE A 84 -11.77 -1.54 -2.34
C ILE A 84 -11.07 -1.52 -0.99
N ARG A 85 -10.66 -2.68 -0.49
CA ARG A 85 -9.86 -2.86 0.71
C ARG A 85 -8.49 -3.38 0.35
N LEU A 86 -7.48 -2.78 0.97
CA LEU A 86 -6.08 -3.08 0.73
C LEU A 86 -5.41 -3.39 2.07
N SER A 87 -4.57 -4.41 2.09
CA SER A 87 -3.73 -4.77 3.23
C SER A 87 -2.30 -4.97 2.74
N ALA A 88 -1.37 -4.27 3.36
CA ALA A 88 0.00 -4.14 2.90
C ALA A 88 0.98 -4.17 4.09
N PRO A 89 1.62 -5.30 4.39
CA PRO A 89 2.73 -5.32 5.32
C PRO A 89 3.88 -4.46 4.79
N ASN A 90 4.36 -3.54 5.61
CA ASN A 90 5.51 -2.70 5.26
C ASN A 90 6.80 -3.51 5.46
N LYS A 91 7.33 -4.07 4.37
CA LYS A 91 8.56 -4.88 4.41
C LYS A 91 9.79 -3.98 4.46
N HIS A 92 10.39 -3.89 5.65
CA HIS A 92 11.52 -3.00 5.87
C HIS A 92 12.80 -3.51 5.22
N HIS A 93 13.53 -2.58 4.62
CA HIS A 93 14.89 -2.78 4.11
C HIS A 93 15.78 -1.77 4.82
N PHE A 94 16.69 -2.26 5.63
CA PHE A 94 17.62 -1.44 6.39
C PHE A 94 18.95 -1.37 5.66
N LEU A 95 19.50 -0.16 5.57
CA LEU A 95 20.82 0.05 5.02
C LEU A 95 21.86 -0.62 5.93
N VAL A 96 22.73 -1.43 5.34
CA VAL A 96 23.80 -2.09 6.11
C VAL A 96 24.88 -1.06 6.45
N ASP A 97 25.26 -0.97 7.73
CA ASP A 97 26.40 -0.16 8.15
C ASP A 97 27.72 -0.85 7.72
N LEU A 98 28.42 -0.22 6.80
CA LEU A 98 29.72 -0.67 6.31
C LEU A 98 30.90 0.11 6.90
N GLN A 99 30.66 1.10 7.77
CA GLN A 99 31.68 1.88 8.43
C GLN A 99 32.72 1.02 9.20
N PRO A 100 32.34 -0.08 9.90
CA PRO A 100 33.31 -0.95 10.56
C PRO A 100 34.34 -1.56 9.60
N PHE A 101 34.08 -1.59 8.31
CA PHE A 101 34.95 -2.08 7.25
C PHE A 101 35.65 -0.94 6.49
N GLY A 102 35.50 0.32 6.92
CA GLY A 102 36.03 1.49 6.24
C GLY A 102 35.39 1.79 4.89
N LEU A 103 34.16 1.35 4.68
CA LEU A 103 33.41 1.53 3.44
C LEU A 103 32.19 2.39 3.68
N ASP A 104 31.82 3.18 2.67
CA ASP A 104 30.51 3.84 2.61
C ASP A 104 29.49 2.93 1.95
N ASN A 105 28.20 3.13 2.32
CA ASN A 105 27.08 2.47 1.67
C ASN A 105 26.16 3.51 1.01
N PRO A 106 26.31 3.77 -0.27
CA PRO A 106 25.52 4.78 -0.99
C PRO A 106 24.10 4.28 -1.38
N GLY A 107 23.48 3.43 -0.57
CA GLY A 107 22.16 2.87 -0.86
C GLY A 107 22.20 1.62 -1.74
N GLU A 108 23.27 0.83 -1.67
CA GLU A 108 23.45 -0.37 -2.50
C GLU A 108 23.28 -1.68 -1.73
N VAL A 109 23.66 -1.71 -0.45
CA VAL A 109 23.62 -2.93 0.36
C VAL A 109 22.57 -2.79 1.46
N PHE A 110 21.53 -3.62 1.38
CA PHE A 110 20.40 -3.62 2.31
C PHE A 110 20.23 -4.96 2.99
N TYR A 111 19.74 -4.91 4.20
CA TYR A 111 19.21 -6.06 4.94
C TYR A 111 17.69 -6.03 4.87
N ALA A 112 17.08 -7.02 4.26
CA ALA A 112 15.64 -7.18 4.23
C ALA A 112 15.17 -7.88 5.51
N SER A 113 14.28 -7.24 6.26
CA SER A 113 13.69 -7.79 7.48
C SER A 113 12.25 -8.23 7.22
N ASP A 114 11.91 -9.45 7.64
CA ASP A 114 10.54 -9.92 7.63
C ASP A 114 9.81 -9.60 8.96
N ARG A 115 10.57 -9.23 10.01
CA ARG A 115 10.02 -8.87 11.33
C ARG A 115 10.96 -7.90 12.08
N PRO A 116 10.36 -6.98 12.89
CA PRO A 116 8.95 -6.62 12.92
C PRO A 116 8.52 -5.83 11.68
N TYR A 117 7.24 -5.86 11.34
CA TYR A 117 6.65 -5.02 10.29
C TYR A 117 5.36 -4.36 10.77
N GLY A 118 5.05 -3.20 10.24
CA GLY A 118 3.74 -2.58 10.38
C GLY A 118 2.79 -3.14 9.32
N LEU A 119 1.60 -3.60 9.72
CA LEU A 119 0.54 -3.92 8.78
C LEU A 119 -0.28 -2.66 8.52
N ILE A 120 -0.28 -2.19 7.29
CA ILE A 120 -1.03 -1.01 6.87
C ILE A 120 -2.25 -1.48 6.09
N GLU A 121 -3.42 -1.09 6.56
CA GLU A 121 -4.69 -1.40 5.92
C GLU A 121 -5.44 -0.13 5.57
N ALA A 122 -6.15 -0.16 4.46
CA ALA A 122 -6.98 0.94 3.98
C ALA A 122 -8.24 0.43 3.31
N SER A 123 -9.33 1.17 3.49
CA SER A 123 -10.56 1.03 2.72
C SER A 123 -10.83 2.32 1.99
N VAL A 124 -11.07 2.24 0.69
CA VAL A 124 -11.50 3.36 -0.14
C VAL A 124 -12.89 3.05 -0.65
N VAL A 125 -13.82 3.95 -0.37
CA VAL A 125 -15.27 3.75 -0.60
C VAL A 125 -15.79 4.95 -1.39
N ARG A 126 -16.79 4.72 -2.25
CA ARG A 126 -17.53 5.82 -2.88
C ARG A 126 -18.48 6.45 -1.87
N ASP A 127 -18.59 7.77 -1.90
CA ASP A 127 -19.47 8.53 -0.99
C ASP A 127 -20.95 8.28 -1.21
N ASP A 128 -21.35 7.89 -2.43
CA ASP A 128 -22.72 7.75 -2.88
C ASP A 128 -23.26 6.32 -2.90
N VAL A 129 -22.55 5.39 -2.27
CA VAL A 129 -22.95 3.97 -2.24
C VAL A 129 -23.35 3.53 -0.84
N PRO A 130 -24.35 2.61 -0.73
CA PRO A 130 -24.73 2.08 0.58
C PRO A 130 -23.59 1.24 1.18
N GLU A 131 -23.44 1.33 2.48
CA GLU A 131 -22.61 0.41 3.25
C GLU A 131 -23.11 -1.03 3.10
N ALA A 132 -22.19 -1.98 3.10
CA ALA A 132 -22.50 -3.41 3.04
C ALA A 132 -21.48 -4.19 3.91
N PRO A 133 -21.52 -4.02 5.24
CA PRO A 133 -20.56 -4.66 6.14
C PRO A 133 -20.60 -6.19 6.04
N GLU A 134 -21.76 -6.77 5.74
CA GLU A 134 -21.96 -8.20 5.55
C GLU A 134 -21.13 -8.79 4.38
N ALA A 135 -20.78 -7.99 3.39
CA ALA A 135 -19.94 -8.42 2.27
C ALA A 135 -18.54 -8.85 2.71
N TRP A 136 -18.13 -8.47 3.92
CA TRP A 136 -16.79 -8.69 4.46
C TRP A 136 -16.72 -9.74 5.57
N LEU A 137 -17.87 -10.13 6.15
CA LEU A 137 -17.94 -11.00 7.31
C LEU A 137 -17.42 -12.42 7.07
N ALA A 138 -17.60 -12.95 5.87
CA ALA A 138 -17.22 -14.33 5.53
C ALA A 138 -15.80 -14.46 4.97
N THR A 139 -15.03 -13.38 4.98
CA THR A 139 -13.69 -13.39 4.39
C THR A 139 -12.62 -13.61 5.47
N PRO A 140 -11.73 -14.60 5.29
CA PRO A 140 -10.57 -14.75 6.16
C PRO A 140 -9.80 -13.44 6.26
N GLY A 141 -9.14 -13.21 7.39
CA GLY A 141 -8.34 -12.03 7.62
C GLY A 141 -7.39 -11.74 6.47
N PHE A 142 -7.01 -10.50 6.33
CA PHE A 142 -6.12 -10.01 5.29
C PHE A 142 -4.66 -10.42 5.50
N CYS A 143 -4.32 -11.01 6.61
CA CYS A 143 -2.94 -11.37 6.97
C CYS A 143 -2.53 -12.68 6.34
#